data_fe03128826e472722a2876c1c3aa3a64
#
_entry.id   fe03128826e472722a2876c1c3aa3a64
#
_cell.length_a   1.000
_cell.length_b   1.000
_cell.length_c   1.000
_cell.angle_alpha   90.00
_cell.angle_beta   90.00
_cell.angle_gamma   90.00
#
_symmetry.space_group_name_H-M   'P 1'
#
loop_
_entity.id
_entity.type
_entity.pdbx_description
1 polymer ?
#
loop_
_entity_poly.entity_id
_entity_poly.type
_entity_poly.pdbx_seq_one_letter_code
_entity_poly.pdbx_strand_id
1 'polypeptide(L)'
;MEAADLKLWAQKWRFYERNALPWNRARIHAEFARRRAFCRWPVHGNVLEMLREGRLEVGEHVLLEPGVWLTSQAPGRIRIGGGTFLNLGVQVAAVELVEIGPHCMFANGCFITDGNHRFDDPDRPVPWQGFTTKGPTRIGANVWCGANVVITSGVSVGDRCVIGRASCRERV
;
A
#
# COMPACT_ATOMS: atom_id res chain seq x y z
N MET A 1 -16.28 26.27 -2.61
CA MET A 1 -16.30 24.89 -2.11
C MET A 1 -17.70 24.62 -1.60
N GLU A 2 -18.42 23.74 -2.25
CA GLU A 2 -19.80 23.41 -1.89
C GLU A 2 -19.87 22.60 -0.59
N ALA A 3 -21.03 22.63 0.09
CA ALA A 3 -21.23 21.86 1.34
C ALA A 3 -20.99 20.34 1.15
N ALA A 4 -21.27 19.84 -0.06
CA ALA A 4 -20.99 18.45 -0.46
C ALA A 4 -19.49 18.15 -0.44
N ASP A 5 -18.65 19.07 -0.88
CA ASP A 5 -17.19 18.92 -0.90
C ASP A 5 -16.61 18.86 0.52
N LEU A 6 -17.10 19.70 1.43
CA LEU A 6 -16.69 19.70 2.84
C LEU A 6 -17.01 18.37 3.53
N LYS A 7 -18.20 17.79 3.24
CA LYS A 7 -18.59 16.49 3.78
C LYS A 7 -17.67 15.38 3.27
N LEU A 8 -17.33 15.42 1.99
CA LEU A 8 -16.45 14.44 1.35
C LEU A 8 -15.01 14.55 1.89
N TRP A 9 -14.50 15.78 2.07
CA TRP A 9 -13.21 16.01 2.72
C TRP A 9 -13.17 15.48 4.15
N ALA A 10 -14.22 15.73 4.94
CA ALA A 10 -14.31 15.22 6.30
C ALA A 10 -14.36 13.69 6.36
N GLN A 11 -15.03 13.04 5.38
CA GLN A 11 -15.04 11.59 5.25
C GLN A 11 -13.65 11.03 4.91
N LYS A 12 -12.95 11.64 3.95
CA LYS A 12 -11.57 11.26 3.58
C LYS A 12 -10.61 11.43 4.79
N TRP A 13 -10.70 12.55 5.48
CA TRP A 13 -9.86 12.81 6.64
C TRP A 13 -10.08 11.77 7.75
N ARG A 14 -11.33 11.48 8.11
CA ARG A 14 -11.69 10.46 9.11
C ARG A 14 -11.22 9.07 8.72
N PHE A 15 -11.21 8.75 7.43
CA PHE A 15 -10.74 7.47 6.92
C PHE A 15 -9.27 7.23 7.26
N TYR A 16 -8.42 8.24 7.14
CA TYR A 16 -7.00 8.13 7.44
C TYR A 16 -6.69 8.17 8.94
N GLU A 17 -7.47 8.89 9.73
CA GLU A 17 -7.23 9.05 11.16
C GLU A 17 -7.69 7.85 12.02
N ARG A 18 -8.45 6.92 11.47
CA ARG A 18 -9.03 5.78 12.23
C ARG A 18 -7.99 4.93 12.96
N ASN A 19 -6.80 4.76 12.39
CA ASN A 19 -5.75 3.93 12.99
C ASN A 19 -5.02 4.64 14.15
N ALA A 20 -5.09 5.97 14.23
CA ALA A 20 -4.39 6.75 15.25
C ALA A 20 -4.90 6.51 16.69
N LEU A 21 -6.10 5.99 16.84
CA LEU A 21 -6.70 5.74 18.16
C LEU A 21 -5.96 4.62 18.91
N PRO A 22 -5.61 4.81 20.21
CA PRO A 22 -4.79 3.84 20.96
C PRO A 22 -5.33 2.41 20.96
N TRP A 23 -6.63 2.22 21.06
CA TRP A 23 -7.25 0.88 21.03
C TRP A 23 -7.20 0.24 19.64
N ASN A 24 -7.23 1.02 18.55
CA ASN A 24 -7.05 0.51 17.19
C ASN A 24 -5.61 0.10 16.95
N ARG A 25 -4.64 0.85 17.48
CA ARG A 25 -3.24 0.45 17.48
C ARG A 25 -3.04 -0.91 18.17
N ALA A 26 -3.58 -1.08 19.37
CA ALA A 26 -3.48 -2.36 20.08
C ALA A 26 -4.09 -3.52 19.29
N ARG A 27 -5.24 -3.29 18.65
CA ARG A 27 -5.90 -4.29 17.79
C ARG A 27 -5.06 -4.64 16.56
N ILE A 28 -4.46 -3.66 15.89
CA ILE A 28 -3.57 -3.90 14.74
C ILE A 28 -2.38 -4.76 15.18
N HIS A 29 -1.72 -4.40 16.28
CA HIS A 29 -0.61 -5.23 16.80
C HIS A 29 -1.06 -6.66 17.13
N ALA A 30 -2.23 -6.85 17.74
CA ALA A 30 -2.76 -8.18 18.04
C ALA A 30 -3.06 -8.98 16.77
N GLU A 31 -3.60 -8.34 15.72
CA GLU A 31 -3.87 -8.99 14.43
C GLU A 31 -2.58 -9.41 13.72
N PHE A 32 -1.53 -8.59 13.77
CA PHE A 32 -0.22 -8.95 13.23
C PHE A 32 0.43 -10.09 14.04
N ALA A 33 0.39 -10.02 15.36
CA ALA A 33 0.93 -11.07 16.23
C ALA A 33 0.27 -12.45 16.00
N ARG A 34 -1.06 -12.49 15.81
CA ARG A 34 -1.78 -13.74 15.45
C ARG A 34 -1.28 -14.38 14.16
N ARG A 35 -0.79 -13.57 13.23
CA ARG A 35 -0.22 -14.00 11.94
C ARG A 35 1.28 -14.23 12.01
N ARG A 36 1.88 -14.15 13.21
CA ARG A 36 3.34 -14.17 13.40
C ARG A 36 4.06 -13.12 12.56
N ALA A 37 3.41 -12.02 12.30
CA ALA A 37 3.94 -10.86 11.59
C ALA A 37 4.18 -9.72 12.57
N PHE A 38 4.95 -8.72 12.15
CA PHE A 38 5.36 -7.61 13.00
C PHE A 38 5.07 -6.28 12.32
N CYS A 39 4.64 -5.28 13.10
CA CYS A 39 4.57 -3.91 12.62
C CYS A 39 5.12 -2.97 13.68
N ARG A 40 6.00 -2.07 13.25
CA ARG A 40 6.50 -0.96 14.07
C ARG A 40 5.63 0.27 13.81
N TRP A 41 5.25 0.94 14.88
CA TRP A 41 4.36 2.10 14.79
C TRP A 41 5.13 3.38 14.42
N PRO A 42 4.52 4.34 13.65
CA PRO A 42 3.17 4.32 13.13
C PRO A 42 2.97 3.52 11.83
N VAL A 43 1.78 2.92 11.69
CA VAL A 43 1.27 2.34 10.45
C VAL A 43 0.02 3.10 10.04
N HIS A 44 -0.08 3.48 8.78
CA HIS A 44 -1.12 4.35 8.23
C HIS A 44 -2.08 3.61 7.29
N GLY A 45 -3.14 4.31 6.88
CA GLY A 45 -4.17 3.77 5.99
C GLY A 45 -5.35 3.14 6.75
N ASN A 46 -6.13 2.31 6.09
CA ASN A 46 -7.30 1.65 6.71
C ASN A 46 -7.03 0.18 7.08
N VAL A 47 -5.86 -0.07 7.65
CA VAL A 47 -5.32 -1.40 7.97
C VAL A 47 -6.31 -2.26 8.76
N LEU A 48 -6.86 -1.74 9.86
CA LEU A 48 -7.76 -2.50 10.72
C LEU A 48 -9.07 -2.89 10.03
N GLU A 49 -9.60 -2.01 9.19
CA GLU A 49 -10.79 -2.26 8.38
C GLU A 49 -10.52 -3.39 7.38
N MET A 50 -9.42 -3.27 6.61
CA MET A 50 -9.03 -4.29 5.63
C MET A 50 -8.75 -5.66 6.26
N LEU A 51 -8.13 -5.69 7.45
CA LEU A 51 -7.88 -6.95 8.18
C LEU A 51 -9.19 -7.63 8.59
N ARG A 52 -10.18 -6.86 9.06
CA ARG A 52 -11.49 -7.38 9.48
C ARG A 52 -12.33 -7.89 8.33
N GLU A 53 -12.21 -7.24 7.18
CA GLU A 53 -12.95 -7.58 5.96
C GLU A 53 -12.24 -8.64 5.11
N GLY A 54 -11.06 -9.13 5.54
CA GLY A 54 -10.27 -10.09 4.77
C GLY A 54 -9.70 -9.53 3.48
N ARG A 55 -9.58 -8.21 3.38
CA ARG A 55 -9.01 -7.52 2.21
C ARG A 55 -7.50 -7.27 2.33
N LEU A 56 -6.93 -7.40 3.54
CA LEU A 56 -5.50 -7.39 3.78
C LEU A 56 -5.07 -8.77 4.29
N GLU A 57 -4.33 -9.48 3.46
CA GLU A 57 -3.71 -10.75 3.79
C GLU A 57 -2.22 -10.51 4.08
N VAL A 58 -1.76 -10.94 5.25
CA VAL A 58 -0.37 -10.77 5.70
C VAL A 58 0.16 -12.13 6.09
N GLY A 59 1.23 -12.56 5.42
CA GLY A 59 1.92 -13.82 5.71
C GLY A 59 2.76 -13.77 6.98
N GLU A 60 3.24 -14.95 7.41
CA GLU A 60 4.12 -15.06 8.58
C GLU A 60 5.44 -14.30 8.33
N HIS A 61 6.02 -13.76 9.40
CA HIS A 61 7.31 -13.04 9.40
C HIS A 61 7.36 -11.80 8.47
N VAL A 62 6.21 -11.28 8.06
CA VAL A 62 6.17 -9.96 7.43
C VAL A 62 6.55 -8.90 8.44
N LEU A 63 7.40 -7.96 8.05
CA LEU A 63 7.79 -6.82 8.86
C LEU A 63 7.41 -5.51 8.18
N LEU A 64 6.67 -4.68 8.90
CA LEU A 64 6.35 -3.30 8.50
C LEU A 64 7.11 -2.32 9.38
N GLU A 65 7.92 -1.46 8.76
CA GLU A 65 8.63 -0.37 9.44
C GLU A 65 7.72 0.87 9.64
N PRO A 66 8.10 1.82 10.51
CA PRO A 66 7.34 3.03 10.74
C PRO A 66 7.03 3.82 9.47
N GLY A 67 5.82 4.37 9.40
CA GLY A 67 5.38 5.17 8.27
C GLY A 67 4.84 4.35 7.10
N VAL A 68 4.85 3.01 7.18
CA VAL A 68 4.22 2.19 6.14
C VAL A 68 2.73 2.54 6.03
N TRP A 69 2.28 2.74 4.80
CA TRP A 69 0.90 3.10 4.48
C TRP A 69 0.25 2.01 3.64
N LEU A 70 -0.76 1.34 4.20
CA LEU A 70 -1.53 0.33 3.49
C LEU A 70 -2.98 0.81 3.35
N THR A 71 -3.46 0.95 2.13
CA THR A 71 -4.81 1.44 1.88
C THR A 71 -5.48 0.71 0.72
N SER A 72 -6.76 0.45 0.88
CA SER A 72 -7.61 -0.09 -0.17
C SER A 72 -9.07 0.26 0.13
N GLN A 73 -9.79 0.70 -0.88
CA GLN A 73 -11.25 0.78 -0.83
C GLN A 73 -11.85 -0.51 -1.37
N ALA A 74 -12.97 -0.97 -0.79
CA ALA A 74 -13.67 -2.15 -1.28
C ALA A 74 -14.06 -1.98 -2.76
N PRO A 75 -13.88 -3.00 -3.61
CA PRO A 75 -13.50 -4.38 -3.30
C PRO A 75 -11.97 -4.66 -3.30
N GLY A 76 -11.14 -3.65 -3.41
CA GLY A 76 -9.68 -3.78 -3.55
C GLY A 76 -9.02 -4.56 -2.41
N ARG A 77 -7.94 -5.28 -2.74
CA ARG A 77 -7.23 -6.20 -1.85
C ARG A 77 -5.73 -5.99 -1.89
N ILE A 78 -5.08 -6.26 -0.77
CA ILE A 78 -3.61 -6.29 -0.65
C ILE A 78 -3.23 -7.66 -0.08
N ARG A 79 -2.27 -8.35 -0.74
CA ARG A 79 -1.67 -9.59 -0.26
C ARG A 79 -0.17 -9.40 -0.10
N ILE A 80 0.36 -9.75 1.04
CA ILE A 80 1.79 -9.66 1.35
C ILE A 80 2.29 -11.03 1.79
N GLY A 81 3.12 -11.65 0.97
CA GLY A 81 3.71 -12.96 1.22
C GLY A 81 4.67 -12.97 2.40
N GLY A 82 4.79 -14.15 3.01
CA GLY A 82 5.59 -14.34 4.23
C GLY A 82 7.05 -13.93 4.06
N GLY A 83 7.68 -13.45 5.14
CA GLY A 83 9.08 -13.03 5.14
C GLY A 83 9.35 -11.73 4.37
N THR A 84 8.32 -11.04 3.91
CA THR A 84 8.48 -9.78 3.17
C THR A 84 8.69 -8.60 4.12
N PHE A 85 9.60 -7.72 3.74
CA PHE A 85 9.98 -6.53 4.50
C PHE A 85 9.61 -5.24 3.76
N LEU A 86 8.72 -4.45 4.37
CA LEU A 86 8.38 -3.10 3.93
C LEU A 86 9.06 -2.08 4.83
N ASN A 87 10.06 -1.37 4.30
CA ASN A 87 10.86 -0.43 5.06
C ASN A 87 10.14 0.92 5.26
N LEU A 88 10.82 1.88 5.87
CA LEU A 88 10.26 3.18 6.29
C LEU A 88 9.49 3.86 5.15
N GLY A 89 8.23 4.23 5.42
CA GLY A 89 7.41 5.01 4.50
C GLY A 89 7.01 4.30 3.21
N VAL A 90 7.16 2.97 3.12
CA VAL A 90 6.64 2.22 1.95
C VAL A 90 5.12 2.33 1.91
N GLN A 91 4.57 2.58 0.73
CA GLN A 91 3.14 2.76 0.50
C GLN A 91 2.61 1.69 -0.43
N VAL A 92 1.50 1.05 -0.05
CA VAL A 92 0.77 0.10 -0.89
C VAL A 92 -0.68 0.52 -0.96
N ALA A 93 -1.15 0.79 -2.19
CA ALA A 93 -2.52 1.23 -2.42
C ALA A 93 -3.19 0.34 -3.48
N ALA A 94 -4.33 -0.26 -3.14
CA ALA A 94 -5.05 -1.14 -4.05
C ALA A 94 -6.46 -0.65 -4.36
N VAL A 95 -6.82 -0.70 -5.64
CA VAL A 95 -8.18 -0.50 -6.17
C VAL A 95 -8.81 -1.85 -6.48
N GLU A 96 -8.05 -2.78 -7.03
CA GLU A 96 -8.44 -4.15 -7.35
C GLU A 96 -7.60 -5.17 -6.56
N LEU A 97 -6.31 -5.31 -6.91
CA LEU A 97 -5.39 -6.22 -6.23
C LEU A 97 -3.94 -5.78 -6.37
N VAL A 98 -3.27 -5.58 -5.25
CA VAL A 98 -1.81 -5.58 -5.17
C VAL A 98 -1.37 -6.85 -4.46
N GLU A 99 -0.59 -7.68 -5.16
CA GLU A 99 -0.07 -8.94 -4.64
C GLU A 99 1.46 -8.91 -4.62
N ILE A 100 2.03 -9.14 -3.44
CA ILE A 100 3.47 -9.16 -3.19
C ILE A 100 3.83 -10.58 -2.72
N GLY A 101 4.70 -11.24 -3.46
CA GLY A 101 5.19 -12.57 -3.16
C GLY A 101 6.03 -12.63 -1.87
N PRO A 102 6.43 -13.84 -1.44
CA PRO A 102 7.21 -14.02 -0.24
C PRO A 102 8.67 -13.54 -0.39
N HIS A 103 9.29 -13.24 0.75
CA HIS A 103 10.71 -12.88 0.87
C HIS A 103 11.14 -11.66 0.04
N CYS A 104 10.22 -10.75 -0.22
CA CYS A 104 10.52 -9.48 -0.90
C CYS A 104 11.07 -8.45 0.09
N MET A 105 11.83 -7.50 -0.44
CA MET A 105 12.37 -6.37 0.31
C MET A 105 12.15 -5.07 -0.43
N PHE A 106 11.43 -4.15 0.19
CA PHE A 106 11.20 -2.81 -0.34
C PHE A 106 11.92 -1.81 0.53
N ALA A 107 12.88 -1.08 -0.06
CA ALA A 107 13.58 -0.02 0.62
C ALA A 107 12.68 1.20 0.84
N ASN A 108 13.19 2.19 1.55
CA ASN A 108 12.44 3.37 2.01
C ASN A 108 11.69 4.07 0.88
N GLY A 109 10.44 4.47 1.15
CA GLY A 109 9.66 5.33 0.28
C GLY A 109 9.17 4.68 -1.02
N CYS A 110 9.26 3.36 -1.18
CA CYS A 110 8.66 2.69 -2.34
C CYS A 110 7.16 2.89 -2.37
N PHE A 111 6.60 3.04 -3.58
CA PHE A 111 5.16 3.13 -3.81
C PHE A 111 4.68 2.04 -4.77
N ILE A 112 3.75 1.22 -4.33
CA ILE A 112 3.17 0.11 -5.08
C ILE A 112 1.67 0.32 -5.20
N THR A 113 1.15 0.33 -6.42
CA THR A 113 -0.28 0.49 -6.65
C THR A 113 -0.75 -0.20 -7.92
N ASP A 114 -2.02 -0.61 -7.93
CA ASP A 114 -2.74 -1.01 -9.13
C ASP A 114 -3.72 0.07 -9.61
N GLY A 115 -3.78 1.19 -8.92
CA GLY A 115 -4.72 2.28 -9.20
C GLY A 115 -4.08 3.52 -9.82
N ASN A 116 -4.89 4.24 -10.60
CA ASN A 116 -4.61 5.58 -11.08
C ASN A 116 -5.83 6.47 -10.81
N HIS A 117 -5.63 7.77 -10.63
CA HIS A 117 -6.74 8.71 -10.64
C HIS A 117 -7.31 8.82 -12.05
N ARG A 118 -8.64 8.92 -12.14
CA ARG A 118 -9.30 9.34 -13.37
C ARG A 118 -9.09 10.83 -13.57
N PHE A 119 -8.94 11.24 -14.84
CA PHE A 119 -8.73 12.63 -15.26
C PHE A 119 -9.39 12.92 -16.60
N ASP A 120 -10.29 12.05 -17.05
CA ASP A 120 -10.92 12.06 -18.37
C ASP A 120 -12.16 12.98 -18.44
N ASP A 121 -12.66 13.47 -17.31
CA ASP A 121 -13.78 14.39 -17.24
C ASP A 121 -13.26 15.84 -17.05
N PRO A 122 -13.35 16.72 -18.08
CA PRO A 122 -12.83 18.08 -18.00
C PRO A 122 -13.64 18.98 -17.06
N ASP A 123 -14.90 18.63 -16.80
CA ASP A 123 -15.82 19.43 -15.98
C ASP A 123 -15.73 19.09 -14.50
N ARG A 124 -15.00 18.04 -14.14
CA ARG A 124 -14.88 17.57 -12.77
C ARG A 124 -13.43 17.59 -12.27
N PRO A 125 -13.16 18.18 -11.09
CA PRO A 125 -11.81 18.15 -10.49
C PRO A 125 -11.28 16.72 -10.31
N VAL A 126 -10.02 16.50 -10.66
CA VAL A 126 -9.36 15.17 -10.60
C VAL A 126 -9.56 14.45 -9.27
N PRO A 127 -9.46 15.10 -8.09
CA PRO A 127 -9.66 14.40 -6.80
C PRO A 127 -11.04 13.76 -6.63
N TRP A 128 -12.02 14.15 -7.45
CA TRP A 128 -13.41 13.70 -7.35
C TRP A 128 -13.84 12.76 -8.48
N GLN A 129 -12.95 12.50 -9.46
CA GLN A 129 -13.26 11.60 -10.57
C GLN A 129 -13.13 10.11 -10.18
N GLY A 130 -12.54 9.83 -9.01
CA GLY A 130 -12.32 8.46 -8.55
C GLY A 130 -11.07 7.81 -9.14
N PHE A 131 -11.09 6.48 -9.21
CA PHE A 131 -9.93 5.69 -9.62
C PHE A 131 -10.24 4.84 -10.84
N THR A 132 -9.19 4.48 -11.56
CA THR A 132 -9.18 3.47 -12.63
C THR A 132 -8.00 2.52 -12.41
N THR A 133 -8.06 1.35 -13.03
CA THR A 133 -6.98 0.36 -12.98
C THR A 133 -6.70 -0.18 -14.38
N LYS A 134 -5.46 -0.56 -14.64
CA LYS A 134 -5.05 -1.35 -15.81
C LYS A 134 -4.97 -2.85 -15.49
N GLY A 135 -5.52 -3.25 -14.35
CA GLY A 135 -5.47 -4.59 -13.80
C GLY A 135 -4.56 -4.70 -12.58
N PRO A 136 -4.54 -5.88 -11.96
CA PRO A 136 -3.75 -6.16 -10.77
C PRO A 136 -2.27 -5.87 -10.95
N THR A 137 -1.63 -5.41 -9.87
CA THR A 137 -0.16 -5.32 -9.79
C THR A 137 0.34 -6.52 -9.01
N ARG A 138 1.24 -7.31 -9.63
CA ARG A 138 1.78 -8.53 -9.03
C ARG A 138 3.30 -8.50 -8.98
N ILE A 139 3.84 -8.85 -7.83
CA ILE A 139 5.28 -8.93 -7.58
C ILE A 139 5.59 -10.35 -7.11
N GLY A 140 6.48 -11.02 -7.81
CA GLY A 140 6.90 -12.39 -7.54
C GLY A 140 7.67 -12.53 -6.23
N ALA A 141 8.27 -13.70 -6.03
CA ALA A 141 9.03 -14.01 -4.82
C ALA A 141 10.45 -13.45 -4.87
N ASN A 142 11.00 -13.10 -3.68
CA ASN A 142 12.39 -12.73 -3.51
C ASN A 142 12.82 -11.53 -4.39
N VAL A 143 11.95 -10.53 -4.50
CA VAL A 143 12.20 -9.29 -5.23
C VAL A 143 12.78 -8.25 -4.29
N TRP A 144 13.83 -7.54 -4.74
CA TRP A 144 14.37 -6.39 -4.04
C TRP A 144 14.11 -5.10 -4.82
N CYS A 145 13.42 -4.16 -4.16
CA CYS A 145 13.21 -2.80 -4.68
C CYS A 145 14.08 -1.81 -3.89
N GLY A 146 14.94 -1.08 -4.60
CA GLY A 146 15.72 0.04 -4.06
C GLY A 146 14.82 1.19 -3.60
N ALA A 147 15.40 2.19 -2.92
CA ALA A 147 14.63 3.30 -2.37
C ALA A 147 13.88 4.11 -3.45
N ASN A 148 12.64 4.53 -3.09
CA ASN A 148 11.76 5.34 -3.94
C ASN A 148 11.40 4.69 -5.29
N VAL A 149 11.43 3.37 -5.37
CA VAL A 149 10.90 2.65 -6.54
C VAL A 149 9.38 2.80 -6.58
N VAL A 150 8.84 3.05 -7.76
CA VAL A 150 7.40 3.13 -8.01
C VAL A 150 6.99 2.00 -8.93
N ILE A 151 6.03 1.17 -8.49
CA ILE A 151 5.41 0.09 -9.28
C ILE A 151 3.95 0.46 -9.47
N THR A 152 3.54 0.62 -10.72
CA THR A 152 2.23 1.16 -11.07
C THR A 152 1.25 0.09 -11.55
N SER A 153 0.04 0.52 -11.87
CA SER A 153 -1.10 -0.31 -12.28
C SER A 153 -0.80 -1.27 -13.42
N GLY A 154 -1.19 -2.54 -13.25
CA GLY A 154 -1.10 -3.60 -14.26
C GLY A 154 0.31 -4.15 -14.45
N VAL A 155 1.27 -3.79 -13.61
CA VAL A 155 2.66 -4.29 -13.71
C VAL A 155 2.78 -5.66 -13.07
N SER A 156 3.49 -6.57 -13.75
CA SER A 156 3.93 -7.85 -13.20
C SER A 156 5.45 -7.90 -13.16
N VAL A 157 5.99 -8.14 -11.96
CA VAL A 157 7.42 -8.33 -11.70
C VAL A 157 7.66 -9.81 -11.42
N GLY A 158 8.60 -10.42 -12.15
CA GLY A 158 8.98 -11.83 -11.95
C GLY A 158 9.77 -12.05 -10.66
N ASP A 159 9.98 -13.31 -10.32
CA ASP A 159 10.76 -13.71 -9.15
C ASP A 159 12.22 -13.25 -9.25
N ARG A 160 12.83 -13.00 -8.09
CA ARG A 160 14.26 -12.65 -7.94
C ARG A 160 14.73 -11.41 -8.71
N CYS A 161 13.79 -10.55 -9.08
CA CYS A 161 14.14 -9.27 -9.71
C CYS A 161 14.76 -8.32 -8.71
N VAL A 162 15.72 -7.53 -9.18
CA VAL A 162 16.29 -6.39 -8.48
C VAL A 162 15.91 -5.13 -9.23
N ILE A 163 15.13 -4.26 -8.60
CA ILE A 163 14.66 -3.01 -9.19
C ILE A 163 15.35 -1.86 -8.47
N GLY A 164 16.25 -1.18 -9.17
CA GLY A 164 16.94 0.01 -8.69
C GLY A 164 16.36 1.28 -9.28
N ARG A 165 16.55 2.40 -8.60
CA ARG A 165 16.42 3.71 -9.21
C ARG A 165 17.67 3.95 -10.05
N ALA A 166 17.52 4.11 -11.36
CA ALA A 166 18.64 4.41 -12.22
C ALA A 166 19.31 5.71 -11.79
N SER A 167 20.55 5.62 -11.31
CA SER A 167 21.46 6.75 -11.26
C SER A 167 22.42 6.56 -12.44
N CYS A 168 22.31 7.39 -13.48
CA CYS A 168 23.38 7.49 -14.48
C CYS A 168 24.65 7.94 -13.76
N ARG A 169 25.56 7.01 -13.49
CA ARG A 169 26.96 7.33 -13.30
C ARG A 169 27.63 7.07 -14.63
N GLU A 170 28.02 8.12 -15.32
CA GLU A 170 29.07 7.98 -16.32
C GLU A 170 30.27 7.37 -15.62
N ARG A 171 30.70 6.20 -16.11
CA ARG A 171 32.01 5.69 -15.79
C ARG A 171 32.99 6.47 -16.68
N VAL A 172 33.71 7.40 -16.08
CA VAL A 172 34.94 7.95 -16.67
C VAL A 172 35.97 6.86 -16.69
#